data_c3596850ea6326b30f549fc29f0228ff
#
_entry.id   c3596850ea6326b30f549fc29f0228ff
#
_cell.length_a   1.000
_cell.length_b   1.000
_cell.length_c   1.000
_cell.angle_alpha   90.00
_cell.angle_beta   90.00
_cell.angle_gamma   90.00
#
_symmetry.space_group_name_H-M   'P 1'
#
loop_
_entity.id
_entity.type
_entity.pdbx_description
1 polymer ?
#
loop_
_entity_poly.entity_id
_entity_poly.type
_entity_poly.pdbx_seq_one_letter_code
_entity_poly.pdbx_strand_id
1 'polypeptide(L)'
;MTTTKFTEIRSEFFDYFKTLSADQLAEISASNQIANPDGHMISDKNIAFLQFQNKEDLKFTVIAGYKQWHKYSRCVKKGAHGFWIFIPSMTRTKTEENGKTKTVEQFDRFLMARVFDVSQTFEIKQPAEQPALLETAEAAF
;
A
#
# COMPACT_ATOMS: atom_id res chain seq x y z
N MET A 1 4.58 -8.93 18.23
CA MET A 1 3.31 -8.30 18.57
C MET A 1 2.77 -7.41 17.47
N THR A 2 3.27 -7.65 16.28
CA THR A 2 2.87 -6.92 15.08
C THR A 2 1.37 -7.08 14.78
N THR A 3 0.83 -8.26 15.03
CA THR A 3 -0.58 -8.56 14.74
C THR A 3 -1.53 -7.76 15.66
N THR A 4 -1.20 -7.67 16.95
CA THR A 4 -2.02 -6.92 17.90
C THR A 4 -2.05 -5.44 17.54
N LYS A 5 -0.87 -4.89 17.24
CA LYS A 5 -0.74 -3.49 16.85
C LYS A 5 -1.51 -3.18 15.56
N PHE A 6 -1.44 -4.09 14.60
CA PHE A 6 -2.18 -3.98 13.34
C PHE A 6 -3.69 -3.93 13.59
N THR A 7 -4.21 -4.82 14.42
CA THR A 7 -5.63 -4.88 14.74
C THR A 7 -6.10 -3.60 15.45
N GLU A 8 -5.29 -3.11 16.38
CA GLU A 8 -5.59 -1.87 17.10
C GLU A 8 -5.65 -0.66 16.16
N ILE A 9 -4.65 -0.51 15.30
CA ILE A 9 -4.60 0.60 14.34
C ILE A 9 -5.81 0.55 13.41
N ARG A 10 -6.17 -0.62 12.94
CA ARG A 10 -7.32 -0.80 12.05
C ARG A 10 -8.62 -0.38 12.74
N SER A 11 -8.82 -0.85 13.98
CA SER A 11 -10.01 -0.54 14.76
C SER A 11 -10.11 0.96 15.06
N GLU A 12 -9.01 1.55 15.49
CA GLU A 12 -8.93 2.98 15.76
C GLU A 12 -9.21 3.82 14.53
N PHE A 13 -8.68 3.39 13.37
CA PHE A 13 -8.92 4.10 12.14
C PHE A 13 -10.40 4.06 11.74
N PHE A 14 -11.04 2.90 11.85
CA PHE A 14 -12.46 2.80 11.49
C PHE A 14 -13.33 3.68 12.39
N ASP A 15 -13.01 3.76 13.67
CA ASP A 15 -13.72 4.65 14.58
C ASP A 15 -13.55 6.12 14.17
N TYR A 16 -12.34 6.50 13.80
CA TYR A 16 -12.05 7.84 13.30
C TYR A 16 -12.74 8.09 11.95
N PHE A 17 -12.67 7.12 11.04
CA PHE A 17 -13.20 7.26 9.69
C PHE A 17 -14.72 7.50 9.70
N LYS A 18 -15.42 6.89 10.63
CA LYS A 18 -16.87 7.08 10.78
C LYS A 18 -17.24 8.52 11.15
N THR A 19 -16.30 9.27 11.74
CA THR A 19 -16.54 10.66 12.12
C THR A 19 -16.36 11.63 10.97
N LEU A 20 -15.75 11.19 9.87
CA LEU A 20 -15.47 12.04 8.73
C LEU A 20 -16.71 12.19 7.84
N SER A 21 -17.04 13.43 7.50
CA SER A 21 -18.05 13.71 6.48
C SER A 21 -17.44 13.52 5.10
N ALA A 22 -18.29 13.43 4.08
CA ALA A 22 -17.82 13.33 2.70
C ALA A 22 -16.96 14.53 2.32
N ASP A 23 -17.33 15.72 2.80
CA ASP A 23 -16.57 16.94 2.52
C ASP A 23 -15.20 16.93 3.19
N GLN A 24 -15.13 16.44 4.43
CA GLN A 24 -13.87 16.33 5.16
C GLN A 24 -12.94 15.33 4.48
N LEU A 25 -13.48 14.19 4.03
CA LEU A 25 -12.69 13.19 3.33
C LEU A 25 -12.17 13.74 2.00
N ALA A 26 -13.00 14.44 1.26
CA ALA A 26 -12.60 15.05 0.00
C ALA A 26 -11.49 16.09 0.20
N GLU A 27 -11.55 16.86 1.27
CA GLU A 27 -10.53 17.86 1.62
C GLU A 27 -9.20 17.19 1.96
N ILE A 28 -9.23 16.12 2.76
CA ILE A 28 -8.02 15.36 3.09
C ILE A 28 -7.38 14.82 1.81
N SER A 29 -8.17 14.25 0.93
CA SER A 29 -7.69 13.69 -0.33
C SER A 29 -7.12 14.76 -1.25
N ALA A 30 -7.78 15.89 -1.38
CA ALA A 30 -7.33 17.01 -2.22
C ALA A 30 -6.01 17.60 -1.75
N SER A 31 -5.83 17.66 -0.42
CA SER A 31 -4.63 18.22 0.19
C SER A 31 -3.45 17.27 0.20
N ASN A 32 -3.69 15.97 -0.01
CA ASN A 32 -2.68 14.93 0.13
C ASN A 32 -2.72 13.95 -1.04
N GLN A 33 -2.59 14.47 -2.25
CA GLN A 33 -2.62 13.61 -3.44
C GLN A 33 -1.41 12.69 -3.46
N ILE A 34 -1.67 11.40 -3.50
CA ILE A 34 -0.67 10.34 -3.43
C ILE A 34 -0.92 9.38 -4.57
N ALA A 35 0.14 8.94 -5.24
CA ALA A 35 0.05 8.00 -6.34
C ALA A 35 0.96 6.80 -6.10
N ASN A 36 0.76 5.74 -6.87
CA ASN A 36 1.73 4.65 -6.95
C ASN A 36 2.72 4.93 -8.08
N PRO A 37 3.82 4.15 -8.21
CA PRO A 37 4.82 4.42 -9.25
C PRO A 37 4.29 4.26 -10.68
N ASP A 38 3.18 3.54 -10.86
CA ASP A 38 2.54 3.38 -12.17
C ASP A 38 1.68 4.58 -12.57
N GLY A 39 1.53 5.56 -11.67
CA GLY A 39 0.76 6.76 -11.91
C GLY A 39 -0.70 6.68 -11.47
N HIS A 40 -1.12 5.59 -10.84
CA HIS A 40 -2.48 5.47 -10.34
C HIS A 40 -2.63 6.18 -9.00
N MET A 41 -3.68 6.96 -8.87
CA MET A 41 -3.96 7.69 -7.63
C MET A 41 -4.47 6.75 -6.53
N ILE A 42 -4.04 7.00 -5.32
CA ILE A 42 -4.48 6.25 -4.14
C ILE A 42 -5.88 6.71 -3.75
N SER A 43 -6.72 5.78 -3.30
CA SER A 43 -8.10 6.09 -2.92
C SER A 43 -8.17 7.01 -1.72
N ASP A 44 -9.28 7.75 -1.62
CA ASP A 44 -9.50 8.69 -0.52
C ASP A 44 -9.41 8.01 0.85
N LYS A 45 -9.96 6.81 0.95
CA LYS A 45 -9.93 6.05 2.20
C LYS A 45 -8.49 5.70 2.61
N ASN A 46 -7.68 5.26 1.65
CA ASN A 46 -6.29 4.94 1.92
C ASN A 46 -5.46 6.19 2.22
N ILE A 47 -5.74 7.30 1.57
CA ILE A 47 -5.09 8.57 1.89
C ILE A 47 -5.39 8.95 3.34
N ALA A 48 -6.66 8.87 3.76
CA ALA A 48 -7.04 9.15 5.13
C ALA A 48 -6.35 8.21 6.11
N PHE A 49 -6.22 6.93 5.75
CA PHE A 49 -5.57 5.93 6.59
C PHE A 49 -4.07 6.23 6.74
N LEU A 50 -3.41 6.61 5.64
CA LEU A 50 -1.99 6.98 5.69
C LEU A 50 -1.78 8.19 6.60
N GLN A 51 -2.62 9.22 6.47
CA GLN A 51 -2.52 10.40 7.32
C GLN A 51 -2.79 10.09 8.79
N PHE A 52 -3.73 9.18 9.05
CA PHE A 52 -4.02 8.74 10.41
C PHE A 52 -2.82 8.06 11.07
N GLN A 53 -2.06 7.29 10.31
CA GLN A 53 -0.88 6.59 10.81
C GLN A 53 0.37 7.47 10.89
N ASN A 54 0.35 8.62 10.25
CA ASN A 54 1.55 9.43 10.03
C ASN A 54 1.96 10.16 11.31
N LYS A 55 2.78 9.50 12.12
CA LYS A 55 3.34 10.06 13.35
C LYS A 55 4.67 10.77 13.12
N GLU A 56 5.28 10.55 11.95
CA GLU A 56 6.60 11.08 11.62
C GLU A 56 6.52 12.37 10.79
N ASP A 57 5.33 12.87 10.56
CA ASP A 57 5.07 14.05 9.74
C ASP A 57 5.68 13.92 8.33
N LEU A 58 5.57 12.73 7.76
CA LEU A 58 6.09 12.44 6.44
C LEU A 58 5.14 13.01 5.37
N LYS A 59 5.70 13.55 4.31
CA LYS A 59 4.91 14.00 3.18
C LYS A 59 4.87 12.90 2.13
N PHE A 60 3.76 12.20 2.05
CA PHE A 60 3.59 11.15 1.06
C PHE A 60 3.42 11.75 -0.33
N THR A 61 4.08 11.20 -1.31
CA THR A 61 3.93 11.59 -2.71
C THR A 61 3.71 10.37 -3.60
N VAL A 62 4.59 9.39 -3.52
CA VAL A 62 4.48 8.13 -4.26
C VAL A 62 4.74 7.00 -3.30
N ILE A 63 3.81 6.06 -3.20
CA ILE A 63 3.93 4.92 -2.30
C ILE A 63 3.89 3.61 -3.07
N ALA A 64 4.63 2.63 -2.58
CA ALA A 64 4.64 1.29 -3.15
C ALA A 64 5.10 0.29 -2.10
N GLY A 65 4.78 -0.99 -2.32
CA GLY A 65 5.26 -2.07 -1.50
C GLY A 65 6.76 -2.29 -1.67
N TYR A 66 7.35 -3.03 -0.74
CA TYR A 66 8.79 -3.28 -0.73
C TYR A 66 9.28 -3.88 -2.05
N LYS A 67 8.63 -4.95 -2.52
CA LYS A 67 9.01 -5.61 -3.77
C LYS A 67 8.70 -4.75 -4.99
N GLN A 68 7.65 -3.98 -4.92
CA GLN A 68 7.26 -3.10 -6.02
C GLN A 68 8.33 -2.03 -6.27
N TRP A 69 8.93 -1.49 -5.20
CA TRP A 69 10.01 -0.53 -5.35
C TRP A 69 11.21 -1.11 -6.09
N HIS A 70 11.51 -2.40 -5.88
CA HIS A 70 12.62 -3.05 -6.59
C HIS A 70 12.40 -3.07 -8.11
N LYS A 71 11.15 -3.15 -8.57
CA LYS A 71 10.84 -3.09 -10.00
C LYS A 71 11.18 -1.73 -10.60
N TYR A 72 11.24 -0.70 -9.78
CA TYR A 72 11.59 0.65 -10.19
C TYR A 72 13.03 1.01 -9.83
N SER A 73 13.85 0.01 -9.59
CA SER A 73 15.27 0.18 -9.23
C SER A 73 15.46 1.02 -7.98
N ARG A 74 14.60 0.81 -7.00
CA ARG A 74 14.68 1.47 -5.70
C ARG A 74 14.61 0.45 -4.58
N CYS A 75 15.28 0.76 -3.47
CA CYS A 75 15.30 -0.09 -2.29
C CYS A 75 14.90 0.73 -1.07
N VAL A 76 14.09 0.13 -0.19
CA VAL A 76 13.68 0.76 1.05
C VAL A 76 14.88 0.92 1.97
N LYS A 77 15.02 2.09 2.56
CA LYS A 77 16.11 2.37 3.49
C LYS A 77 15.99 1.51 4.74
N LYS A 78 17.12 1.03 5.22
CA LYS A 78 17.17 0.24 6.44
C LYS A 78 16.61 1.06 7.61
N GLY A 79 15.70 0.46 8.38
CA GLY A 79 15.08 1.12 9.50
C GLY A 79 13.85 1.96 9.16
N ALA A 80 13.49 2.06 7.89
CA ALA A 80 12.28 2.76 7.52
C ALA A 80 11.04 1.99 7.99
N HIS A 81 10.03 2.72 8.47
CA HIS A 81 8.78 2.14 8.92
C HIS A 81 7.74 2.23 7.82
N GLY A 82 7.13 1.10 7.48
CA GLY A 82 6.06 1.06 6.49
C GLY A 82 4.73 1.51 7.08
N PHE A 83 3.83 1.83 6.18
CA PHE A 83 2.47 2.25 6.52
C PHE A 83 1.48 1.28 5.93
N TRP A 84 0.33 1.10 6.60
CA TRP A 84 -0.69 0.17 6.14
C TRP A 84 -1.64 0.85 5.16
N ILE A 85 -2.04 0.10 4.15
CA ILE A 85 -3.15 0.48 3.27
C ILE A 85 -4.07 -0.72 3.09
N PHE A 86 -5.30 -0.45 2.68
CA PHE A 86 -6.26 -1.50 2.34
C PHE A 86 -6.14 -1.82 0.86
N ILE A 87 -6.05 -3.11 0.54
CA ILE A 87 -6.10 -3.57 -0.86
C ILE A 87 -7.23 -4.58 -0.99
N PRO A 88 -7.98 -4.58 -2.09
CA PRO A 88 -9.05 -5.55 -2.28
C PRO A 88 -8.46 -6.92 -2.61
N SER A 89 -9.03 -7.95 -1.99
CA SER A 89 -8.76 -9.33 -2.36
C SER A 89 -9.86 -9.78 -3.32
N MET A 90 -9.46 -10.29 -4.47
CA MET A 90 -10.40 -10.73 -5.48
C MET A 90 -10.34 -12.24 -5.63
N THR A 91 -11.51 -12.88 -5.63
CA THR A 91 -11.62 -14.30 -5.89
C THR A 91 -12.00 -14.51 -7.35
N ARG A 92 -11.24 -15.36 -8.04
CA ARG A 92 -11.54 -15.71 -9.43
C ARG A 92 -12.22 -17.07 -9.47
N THR A 93 -13.40 -17.10 -10.04
CA THR A 93 -14.17 -18.33 -10.21
C THR A 93 -14.35 -18.60 -11.70
N LYS A 94 -14.04 -19.83 -12.12
CA LYS A 94 -14.27 -20.25 -13.49
C LYS A 94 -15.59 -21.00 -13.56
N THR A 95 -16.51 -20.52 -14.39
CA THR A 95 -17.78 -21.16 -14.63
C THR A 95 -17.88 -21.55 -16.10
N GLU A 96 -18.49 -22.70 -16.36
CA GLU A 96 -18.80 -23.12 -17.72
C GLU A 96 -20.25 -22.83 -18.01
N GLU A 97 -20.48 -22.09 -19.09
CA GLU A 97 -21.80 -21.75 -19.54
C GLU A 97 -21.87 -21.89 -21.06
N ASN A 98 -22.75 -22.75 -21.55
CA ASN A 98 -22.88 -23.04 -22.97
C ASN A 98 -21.59 -23.49 -23.66
N GLY A 99 -20.79 -24.29 -22.96
CA GLY A 99 -19.52 -24.80 -23.48
C GLY A 99 -18.39 -23.79 -23.50
N LYS A 100 -18.59 -22.61 -22.94
CA LYS A 100 -17.57 -21.57 -22.84
C LYS A 100 -17.17 -21.36 -21.38
N THR A 101 -15.86 -21.29 -21.15
CA THR A 101 -15.33 -20.99 -19.83
C THR A 101 -15.37 -19.48 -19.60
N LYS A 102 -16.04 -19.09 -18.54
CA LYS A 102 -16.14 -17.67 -18.15
C LYS A 102 -15.45 -17.48 -16.82
N THR A 103 -14.53 -16.52 -16.75
CA THR A 103 -13.87 -16.16 -15.50
C THR A 103 -14.60 -14.97 -14.88
N VAL A 104 -15.06 -15.15 -13.65
CA VAL A 104 -15.71 -14.08 -12.90
C VAL A 104 -14.81 -13.68 -11.75
N GLU A 105 -14.48 -12.40 -11.68
CA GLU A 105 -13.76 -11.83 -10.54
C GLU A 105 -14.78 -11.25 -9.56
N GLN A 106 -14.67 -11.65 -8.32
CA GLN A 106 -15.58 -11.21 -7.28
C GLN A 106 -14.78 -10.68 -6.10
N PHE A 107 -15.20 -9.51 -5.59
CA PHE A 107 -14.60 -8.94 -4.39
C PHE A 107 -14.86 -9.86 -3.20
N ASP A 108 -13.82 -10.22 -2.48
CA ASP A 108 -13.91 -11.09 -1.31
C ASP A 108 -13.81 -10.27 -0.04
N ARG A 109 -12.67 -9.58 0.16
CA ARG A 109 -12.44 -8.79 1.36
C ARG A 109 -11.29 -7.81 1.14
N PHE A 110 -11.12 -6.87 2.06
CA PHE A 110 -9.95 -6.02 2.08
C PHE A 110 -8.83 -6.72 2.84
N LEU A 111 -7.66 -6.73 2.24
CA LEU A 111 -6.43 -7.14 2.89
C LEU A 111 -5.64 -5.89 3.26
N MET A 112 -4.65 -6.06 4.12
CA MET A 112 -3.77 -4.98 4.52
C MET A 112 -2.39 -5.22 3.91
N ALA A 113 -1.83 -4.19 3.31
CA ALA A 113 -0.48 -4.24 2.75
C ALA A 113 0.36 -3.13 3.35
N ARG A 114 1.66 -3.37 3.47
CA ARG A 114 2.60 -2.37 3.96
C ARG A 114 3.27 -1.68 2.78
N VAL A 115 3.25 -0.35 2.80
CA VAL A 115 3.84 0.46 1.75
C VAL A 115 4.85 1.44 2.33
N PHE A 116 5.71 1.94 1.46
CA PHE A 116 6.74 2.91 1.81
C PHE A 116 6.67 4.06 0.81
N ASP A 117 6.88 5.28 1.31
CA ASP A 117 6.95 6.44 0.43
C ASP A 117 8.31 6.49 -0.29
N VAL A 118 8.34 7.15 -1.43
CA VAL A 118 9.57 7.28 -2.22
C VAL A 118 10.71 7.89 -1.41
N SER A 119 10.39 8.80 -0.48
CA SER A 119 11.39 9.42 0.39
C SER A 119 12.04 8.43 1.35
N GLN A 120 11.42 7.29 1.56
CA GLN A 120 11.94 6.21 2.40
C GLN A 120 12.78 5.21 1.60
N THR A 121 13.07 5.51 0.35
CA THR A 121 13.81 4.64 -0.56
C THR A 121 15.02 5.37 -1.12
N PHE A 122 15.96 4.58 -1.64
CA PHE A 122 17.10 5.12 -2.38
C PHE A 122 17.23 4.40 -3.71
N GLU A 123 17.79 5.09 -4.69
CA GLU A 123 17.97 4.54 -6.01
C GLU A 123 19.08 3.50 -6.01
N ILE A 124 18.81 2.35 -6.60
CA ILE A 124 19.81 1.30 -6.76
C ILE A 124 20.56 1.58 -8.06
N LYS A 125 21.86 1.88 -7.90
CA LYS A 125 22.72 2.06 -9.06
C LYS A 125 23.22 0.68 -9.49
N GLN A 126 23.20 0.41 -10.77
CA GLN A 126 23.66 -0.85 -11.34
C GLN A 126 22.91 -2.06 -10.77
N PRO A 127 21.59 -2.14 -10.94
CA PRO A 127 20.81 -3.24 -10.38
C PRO A 127 21.27 -4.62 -10.85
N ALA A 128 21.85 -4.70 -12.04
CA ALA A 128 22.37 -5.96 -12.57
C ALA A 128 23.57 -6.48 -11.78
N GLU A 129 24.30 -5.64 -11.09
CA GLU A 129 25.46 -6.01 -10.30
C GLU A 129 25.11 -6.33 -8.85
N GLN A 130 23.85 -6.16 -8.44
CA GLN A 130 23.46 -6.31 -7.05
C GLN A 130 22.25 -7.23 -6.82
N PRO A 131 22.06 -8.30 -7.61
CA PRO A 131 20.91 -9.17 -7.37
C PRO A 131 20.99 -9.90 -6.03
N ALA A 132 22.19 -10.30 -5.62
CA ALA A 132 22.39 -10.96 -4.34
C ALA A 132 22.06 -10.03 -3.16
N LEU A 133 22.41 -8.76 -3.28
CA LEU A 133 22.10 -7.77 -2.26
C LEU A 133 20.59 -7.54 -2.13
N LEU A 134 19.88 -7.52 -3.27
CA LEU A 134 18.43 -7.38 -3.29
C LEU A 134 17.76 -8.57 -2.65
N GLU A 135 18.22 -9.78 -2.95
CA GLU A 135 17.70 -11.00 -2.34
C GLU A 135 17.88 -10.99 -0.82
N THR A 136 19.05 -10.55 -0.37
CA THR A 136 19.33 -10.45 1.06
C THR A 136 18.40 -9.42 1.72
N ALA A 137 18.17 -8.29 1.06
CA ALA A 137 17.26 -7.27 1.58
C ALA A 137 15.82 -7.78 1.66
N GLU A 138 15.36 -8.55 0.68
CA GLU A 138 14.04 -9.16 0.72
C GLU A 138 13.92 -10.16 1.86
N ALA A 139 14.95 -10.95 2.10
CA ALA A 139 14.94 -11.94 3.16
C ALA A 139 14.87 -11.29 4.55
N ALA A 140 15.35 -10.08 4.68
CA ALA A 140 15.33 -9.34 5.94
C ALA A 140 13.93 -8.81 6.31
N PHE A 141 13.04 -8.83 5.37
CA PHE A 141 11.66 -8.39 5.55
C PHE A 141 10.68 -9.55 5.55
#